data_9806c01ea8ba2f57ba1463620bdea9ec
#
_entry.id   9806c01ea8ba2f57ba1463620bdea9ec
#
_cell.length_a   1.000
_cell.length_b   1.000
_cell.length_c   1.000
_cell.angle_alpha   90.00
_cell.angle_beta   90.00
_cell.angle_gamma   90.00
#
_symmetry.space_group_name_H-M   'P 1'
#
loop_
_entity.id
_entity.type
_entity.pdbx_description
1 polymer ?
#
loop_
_entity_poly.entity_id
_entity_poly.type
_entity_poly.pdbx_seq_one_letter_code
_entity_poly.pdbx_strand_id
1 'polypeptide(L)'
;MSEVVLKLGDDISTDIIYPGRFMATVLPSETPQYAFADTVDFNSRLKKGEIPAGSVVVAGKNFGCGSSREQAASCLKGPELVVVARDFARIFLQNSINVGLKTIICPEIEAEQGDELEISAEKIVNKTSGRFFAVTPLPRARQAIVDAGGLIPYTRERLLRPARETGKLQTLAMTFNKKPKSSIPS
;
A
#
# COMPACT_ATOMS: atom_id res chain seq x y z
N MET A 1 -11.90 -13.35 -5.59
CA MET A 1 -11.78 -13.90 -4.22
C MET A 1 -10.30 -14.10 -3.94
N SER A 2 -9.90 -13.98 -2.70
CA SER A 2 -8.46 -14.03 -2.31
C SER A 2 -8.31 -15.01 -1.15
N GLU A 3 -7.40 -15.96 -1.29
CA GLU A 3 -7.11 -16.97 -0.26
C GLU A 3 -6.18 -16.40 0.82
N VAL A 4 -6.43 -16.75 2.07
CA VAL A 4 -5.53 -16.49 3.19
C VAL A 4 -4.38 -17.51 3.15
N VAL A 5 -3.22 -17.08 2.70
CA VAL A 5 -2.04 -17.94 2.53
C VAL A 5 -1.12 -17.98 3.75
N LEU A 6 -1.30 -17.01 4.67
CA LEU A 6 -0.54 -16.93 5.92
C LEU A 6 -1.37 -16.21 6.98
N LYS A 7 -1.51 -16.82 8.16
CA LYS A 7 -2.09 -16.21 9.36
C LYS A 7 -1.00 -15.98 10.40
N LEU A 8 -0.99 -14.77 10.96
CA LEU A 8 -0.02 -14.31 11.95
C LEU A 8 -0.74 -13.74 13.18
N GLY A 9 -0.04 -13.69 14.31
CA GLY A 9 -0.51 -13.08 15.54
C GLY A 9 -0.34 -11.55 15.58
N ASP A 10 -0.31 -11.03 16.80
CA ASP A 10 0.01 -9.64 17.12
C ASP A 10 1.52 -9.37 17.06
N ASP A 11 1.90 -8.10 17.04
CA ASP A 11 3.29 -7.61 17.18
C ASP A 11 4.29 -8.21 16.18
N ILE A 12 3.84 -8.40 14.94
CA ILE A 12 4.72 -8.89 13.87
C ILE A 12 5.73 -7.81 13.49
N SER A 13 6.98 -8.02 13.90
CA SER A 13 8.04 -7.04 13.64
C SER A 13 8.51 -7.05 12.19
N THR A 14 9.12 -5.94 11.77
CA THR A 14 9.78 -5.85 10.46
C THR A 14 10.92 -6.87 10.30
N ASP A 15 11.52 -7.35 11.39
CA ASP A 15 12.51 -8.43 11.36
C ASP A 15 11.90 -9.80 11.03
N ILE A 16 10.66 -10.06 11.46
CA ILE A 16 9.91 -11.27 11.07
C ILE A 16 9.52 -11.19 9.60
N ILE A 17 9.07 -10.03 9.13
CA ILE A 17 8.67 -9.83 7.73
C ILE A 17 9.87 -9.91 6.79
N TYR A 18 10.96 -9.21 7.14
CA TYR A 18 12.20 -9.13 6.36
C TYR A 18 13.41 -9.17 7.29
N PRO A 19 14.01 -10.34 7.52
CA PRO A 19 15.09 -10.49 8.50
C PRO A 19 16.31 -9.64 8.22
N GLY A 20 16.88 -9.06 9.27
CA GLY A 20 17.98 -8.10 9.21
C GLY A 20 19.22 -8.60 8.47
N ARG A 21 19.46 -9.92 8.44
CA ARG A 21 20.58 -10.52 7.69
C ARG A 21 20.52 -10.32 6.18
N PHE A 22 19.37 -9.91 5.64
CA PHE A 22 19.18 -9.64 4.20
C PHE A 22 19.16 -8.14 3.87
N MET A 23 19.47 -7.26 4.82
CA MET A 23 19.42 -5.80 4.65
C MET A 23 20.34 -5.25 3.55
N ALA A 24 21.36 -6.02 3.13
CA ALA A 24 22.20 -5.64 2.00
C ALA A 24 21.46 -5.68 0.65
N THR A 25 20.35 -6.42 0.56
CA THR A 25 19.49 -6.46 -0.64
C THR A 25 18.51 -5.30 -0.59
N VAL A 26 18.66 -4.35 -1.52
CA VAL A 26 17.88 -3.11 -1.57
C VAL A 26 16.96 -3.00 -2.79
N LEU A 27 17.19 -3.78 -3.84
CA LEU A 27 16.38 -3.72 -5.06
C LEU A 27 14.99 -4.32 -4.82
N PRO A 28 13.91 -3.59 -5.14
CA PRO A 28 12.53 -4.09 -4.97
C PRO A 28 12.26 -5.41 -5.70
N SER A 29 12.95 -5.69 -6.80
CA SER A 29 12.85 -6.95 -7.55
C SER A 29 13.49 -8.14 -6.85
N GLU A 30 14.39 -7.91 -5.91
CA GLU A 30 15.15 -8.96 -5.21
C GLU A 30 14.63 -9.21 -3.80
N THR A 31 13.96 -8.22 -3.18
CA THR A 31 13.46 -8.35 -1.80
C THR A 31 12.39 -9.44 -1.61
N PRO A 32 11.51 -9.76 -2.59
CA PRO A 32 10.45 -10.75 -2.41
C PRO A 32 10.91 -12.13 -1.95
N GLN A 33 12.07 -12.59 -2.42
CA GLN A 33 12.61 -13.91 -2.07
C GLN A 33 12.91 -14.08 -0.56
N TYR A 34 12.97 -12.98 0.19
CA TYR A 34 13.28 -12.98 1.63
C TYR A 34 12.06 -12.66 2.50
N ALA A 35 10.88 -12.47 1.89
CA ALA A 35 9.65 -12.26 2.64
C ALA A 35 9.36 -13.44 3.57
N PHE A 36 9.23 -13.17 4.88
CA PHE A 36 9.03 -14.19 5.90
C PHE A 36 10.03 -15.36 5.78
N ALA A 37 11.31 -15.06 5.57
CA ALA A 37 12.34 -16.07 5.29
C ALA A 37 12.47 -17.14 6.39
N ASP A 38 12.08 -16.82 7.63
CA ASP A 38 12.09 -17.75 8.76
C ASP A 38 10.80 -18.58 8.88
N THR A 39 9.75 -18.23 8.11
CA THR A 39 8.54 -19.05 7.92
C THR A 39 8.78 -19.93 6.68
N VAL A 40 9.54 -21.01 6.89
CA VAL A 40 10.16 -21.81 5.81
C VAL A 40 9.17 -22.28 4.76
N ASP A 41 8.02 -22.82 5.18
CA ASP A 41 6.99 -23.35 4.26
C ASP A 41 6.40 -22.23 3.39
N PHE A 42 6.04 -21.10 4.00
CA PHE A 42 5.52 -19.95 3.27
C PHE A 42 6.55 -19.38 2.29
N ASN A 43 7.78 -19.15 2.74
CA ASN A 43 8.84 -18.60 1.91
C ASN A 43 9.22 -19.54 0.76
N SER A 44 9.20 -20.87 0.99
CA SER A 44 9.44 -21.85 -0.07
C SER A 44 8.37 -21.81 -1.15
N ARG A 45 7.09 -21.79 -0.77
CA ARG A 45 5.94 -21.65 -1.69
C ARG A 45 6.02 -20.34 -2.48
N LEU A 46 6.37 -19.24 -1.79
CA LEU A 46 6.52 -17.93 -2.43
C LEU A 46 7.61 -17.95 -3.52
N LYS A 47 8.79 -18.52 -3.22
CA LYS A 47 9.91 -18.64 -4.16
C LYS A 47 9.59 -19.51 -5.38
N LYS A 48 8.75 -20.53 -5.18
CA LYS A 48 8.30 -21.40 -6.26
C LYS A 48 7.17 -20.80 -7.12
N GLY A 49 6.65 -19.61 -6.74
CA GLY A 49 5.51 -19.01 -7.42
C GLY A 49 4.19 -19.75 -7.18
N GLU A 50 4.07 -20.51 -6.09
CA GLU A 50 2.87 -21.26 -5.72
C GLU A 50 1.84 -20.40 -4.99
N ILE A 51 2.18 -19.15 -4.67
CA ILE A 51 1.30 -18.16 -4.02
C ILE A 51 0.81 -17.18 -5.09
N PRO A 52 -0.49 -17.20 -5.46
CA PRO A 52 -1.02 -16.30 -6.47
C PRO A 52 -0.98 -14.83 -6.04
N ALA A 53 -0.85 -13.93 -7.01
CA ALA A 53 -1.04 -12.49 -6.78
C ALA A 53 -2.42 -12.20 -6.19
N GLY A 54 -2.50 -11.27 -5.25
CA GLY A 54 -3.72 -10.95 -4.53
C GLY A 54 -4.04 -11.89 -3.36
N SER A 55 -3.18 -12.89 -3.09
CA SER A 55 -3.30 -13.71 -1.88
C SER A 55 -3.14 -12.87 -0.61
N VAL A 56 -3.77 -13.30 0.48
CA VAL A 56 -3.91 -12.51 1.70
C VAL A 56 -2.99 -13.04 2.81
N VAL A 57 -2.27 -12.13 3.43
CA VAL A 57 -1.64 -12.33 4.74
C VAL A 57 -2.55 -11.68 5.78
N VAL A 58 -3.06 -12.46 6.74
CA VAL A 58 -3.86 -11.95 7.85
C VAL A 58 -3.01 -11.86 9.10
N ALA A 59 -3.09 -10.74 9.82
CA ALA A 59 -2.35 -10.52 11.06
C ALA A 59 -3.22 -9.84 12.13
N GLY A 60 -2.74 -9.88 13.36
CA GLY A 60 -3.34 -9.22 14.50
C GLY A 60 -2.99 -7.73 14.58
N LYS A 61 -2.78 -7.25 15.81
CA LYS A 61 -2.44 -5.85 16.10
C LYS A 61 -0.96 -5.56 15.84
N ASN A 62 -0.66 -4.27 15.59
CA ASN A 62 0.69 -3.72 15.51
C ASN A 62 1.60 -4.42 14.48
N PHE A 63 1.02 -4.74 13.30
CA PHE A 63 1.78 -5.36 12.22
C PHE A 63 2.83 -4.39 11.64
N GLY A 64 4.06 -4.87 11.48
CA GLY A 64 5.19 -4.09 10.97
C GLY A 64 5.87 -3.23 12.03
N CYS A 65 5.75 -3.59 13.31
CA CYS A 65 6.46 -2.91 14.40
C CYS A 65 7.98 -3.07 14.28
N GLY A 66 8.73 -2.31 15.10
CA GLY A 66 10.18 -2.33 15.12
C GLY A 66 10.82 -1.31 14.19
N SER A 67 11.78 -1.74 13.39
CA SER A 67 12.62 -0.88 12.57
C SER A 67 11.89 -0.29 11.34
N SER A 68 12.32 0.89 10.86
CA SER A 68 11.72 1.61 9.73
C SER A 68 12.09 1.05 8.34
N ARG A 69 12.24 -0.25 8.20
CA ARG A 69 12.70 -0.91 6.96
C ARG A 69 11.65 -0.85 5.84
N GLU A 70 11.97 -0.15 4.77
CA GLU A 70 11.14 -0.14 3.57
C GLU A 70 11.10 -1.51 2.89
N GLN A 71 12.18 -2.30 3.00
CA GLN A 71 12.27 -3.65 2.47
C GLN A 71 11.16 -4.57 3.00
N ALA A 72 10.69 -4.36 4.25
CA ALA A 72 9.59 -5.13 4.81
C ALA A 72 8.26 -4.90 4.06
N ALA A 73 8.01 -3.70 3.54
CA ALA A 73 6.86 -3.43 2.69
C ALA A 73 7.11 -3.85 1.23
N SER A 74 8.30 -3.59 0.71
CA SER A 74 8.71 -3.91 -0.65
C SER A 74 8.67 -5.41 -0.94
N CYS A 75 9.14 -6.25 0.01
CA CYS A 75 9.14 -7.70 -0.18
C CYS A 75 7.74 -8.32 -0.27
N LEU A 76 6.74 -7.70 0.34
CA LEU A 76 5.34 -8.11 0.24
C LEU A 76 4.65 -7.54 -1.01
N LYS A 77 5.09 -6.36 -1.46
CA LYS A 77 4.58 -5.73 -2.68
C LYS A 77 4.99 -6.50 -3.93
N GLY A 78 6.22 -6.99 -4.00
CA GLY A 78 6.74 -7.70 -5.17
C GLY A 78 5.84 -8.86 -5.64
N PRO A 79 5.42 -9.79 -4.78
CA PRO A 79 4.49 -10.86 -5.11
C PRO A 79 3.01 -10.41 -5.11
N GLU A 80 2.74 -9.11 -5.03
CA GLU A 80 1.39 -8.53 -5.01
C GLU A 80 0.47 -9.08 -3.89
N LEU A 81 1.05 -9.34 -2.72
CA LEU A 81 0.27 -9.77 -1.56
C LEU A 81 -0.61 -8.63 -1.03
N VAL A 82 -1.73 -9.00 -0.45
CA VAL A 82 -2.60 -8.11 0.32
C VAL A 82 -2.40 -8.39 1.80
N VAL A 83 -2.13 -7.36 2.59
CA VAL A 83 -2.00 -7.52 4.04
C VAL A 83 -3.25 -6.97 4.72
N VAL A 84 -3.95 -7.83 5.44
CA VAL A 84 -5.09 -7.49 6.28
C VAL A 84 -4.67 -7.62 7.73
N ALA A 85 -4.74 -6.54 8.50
CA ALA A 85 -4.38 -6.58 9.93
C ALA A 85 -5.39 -5.79 10.76
N ARG A 86 -5.46 -6.10 12.05
CA ARG A 86 -6.29 -5.32 13.00
C ARG A 86 -5.83 -3.88 13.08
N ASP A 87 -4.51 -3.66 13.12
CA ASP A 87 -3.86 -2.37 12.92
C ASP A 87 -2.41 -2.55 12.45
N PHE A 88 -1.78 -1.45 12.07
CA PHE A 88 -0.41 -1.40 11.56
C PHE A 88 0.44 -0.41 12.33
N ALA A 89 1.70 -0.76 12.56
CA ALA A 89 2.67 0.21 13.02
C ALA A 89 2.78 1.39 12.03
N ARG A 90 2.79 2.61 12.54
CA ARG A 90 2.71 3.86 11.76
C ARG A 90 3.74 3.94 10.63
N ILE A 91 4.99 3.59 10.90
CA ILE A 91 6.07 3.68 9.91
C ILE A 91 5.90 2.63 8.83
N PHE A 92 5.54 1.40 9.19
CA PHE A 92 5.28 0.34 8.22
C PHE A 92 4.11 0.71 7.28
N LEU A 93 3.01 1.22 7.83
CA LEU A 93 1.88 1.68 7.02
C LEU A 93 2.29 2.79 6.05
N GLN A 94 3.12 3.75 6.50
CA GLN A 94 3.63 4.81 5.62
C GLN A 94 4.50 4.23 4.49
N ASN A 95 5.42 3.33 4.81
CA ASN A 95 6.25 2.65 3.80
C ASN A 95 5.39 1.84 2.82
N SER A 96 4.38 1.13 3.32
CA SER A 96 3.42 0.38 2.49
C SER A 96 2.71 1.27 1.48
N ILE A 97 2.22 2.43 1.90
CA ILE A 97 1.60 3.41 1.01
C ILE A 97 2.61 3.91 -0.03
N ASN A 98 3.85 4.22 0.38
CA ASN A 98 4.89 4.73 -0.51
C ASN A 98 5.27 3.73 -1.61
N VAL A 99 5.34 2.43 -1.29
CA VAL A 99 5.66 1.38 -2.28
C VAL A 99 4.40 0.84 -3.00
N GLY A 100 3.20 1.26 -2.60
CA GLY A 100 1.94 0.79 -3.19
C GLY A 100 1.54 -0.62 -2.77
N LEU A 101 1.97 -1.08 -1.58
CA LEU A 101 1.50 -2.33 -0.99
C LEU A 101 0.05 -2.16 -0.53
N LYS A 102 -0.82 -3.07 -0.93
CA LYS A 102 -2.22 -3.08 -0.50
C LYS A 102 -2.33 -3.53 0.96
N THR A 103 -2.62 -2.59 1.85
CA THR A 103 -2.83 -2.82 3.28
C THR A 103 -4.26 -2.46 3.66
N ILE A 104 -4.91 -3.30 4.46
CA ILE A 104 -6.31 -3.13 4.87
C ILE A 104 -6.41 -3.21 6.38
N ILE A 105 -6.88 -2.14 6.99
CA ILE A 105 -7.14 -2.09 8.43
C ILE A 105 -8.53 -2.67 8.68
N CYS A 106 -8.59 -3.77 9.41
CA CYS A 106 -9.83 -4.45 9.75
C CYS A 106 -9.77 -4.89 11.23
N PRO A 107 -10.22 -4.05 12.18
CA PRO A 107 -10.00 -4.26 13.62
C PRO A 107 -10.53 -5.57 14.16
N GLU A 108 -11.62 -6.07 13.58
CA GLU A 108 -12.31 -7.28 14.04
C GLU A 108 -12.06 -8.48 13.12
N ILE A 109 -11.03 -8.43 12.26
CA ILE A 109 -10.76 -9.54 11.33
C ILE A 109 -10.54 -10.85 12.08
N GLU A 110 -11.25 -11.87 11.65
CA GLU A 110 -11.07 -13.26 12.05
C GLU A 110 -11.09 -14.13 10.79
N ALA A 111 -9.95 -14.70 10.49
CA ALA A 111 -9.78 -15.62 9.38
C ALA A 111 -8.66 -16.61 9.70
N GLU A 112 -8.77 -17.79 9.13
CA GLU A 112 -7.78 -18.85 9.23
C GLU A 112 -7.05 -19.01 7.89
N GLN A 113 -5.88 -19.63 7.92
CA GLN A 113 -5.18 -20.00 6.70
C GLN A 113 -6.05 -20.96 5.87
N GLY A 114 -6.17 -20.69 4.57
CA GLY A 114 -7.06 -21.41 3.66
C GLY A 114 -8.45 -20.80 3.52
N ASP A 115 -8.81 -19.79 4.33
CA ASP A 115 -10.10 -19.10 4.16
C ASP A 115 -10.13 -18.28 2.87
N GLU A 116 -11.31 -18.23 2.23
CA GLU A 116 -11.56 -17.38 1.08
C GLU A 116 -12.20 -16.06 1.50
N LEU A 117 -11.53 -14.95 1.16
CA LEU A 117 -11.99 -13.60 1.47
C LEU A 117 -12.46 -12.86 0.21
N GLU A 118 -13.62 -12.25 0.31
CA GLU A 118 -14.09 -11.23 -0.63
C GLU A 118 -13.86 -9.85 -0.01
N ILE A 119 -12.96 -9.07 -0.60
CA ILE A 119 -12.50 -7.80 -0.07
C ILE A 119 -13.12 -6.65 -0.87
N SER A 120 -13.81 -5.76 -0.18
CA SER A 120 -14.33 -4.50 -0.73
C SER A 120 -13.77 -3.30 0.04
N ALA A 121 -14.09 -2.08 -0.40
CA ALA A 121 -13.64 -0.86 0.26
C ALA A 121 -14.20 -0.68 1.69
N GLU A 122 -15.36 -1.27 1.98
CA GLU A 122 -16.08 -1.04 3.23
C GLU A 122 -16.07 -2.26 4.14
N LYS A 123 -15.95 -3.47 3.57
CA LYS A 123 -16.04 -4.72 4.33
C LYS A 123 -15.23 -5.85 3.70
N ILE A 124 -14.87 -6.80 4.53
CA ILE A 124 -14.35 -8.11 4.15
C ILE A 124 -15.41 -9.15 4.49
N VAL A 125 -15.73 -10.02 3.55
CA VAL A 125 -16.59 -11.18 3.77
C VAL A 125 -15.72 -12.44 3.71
N ASN A 126 -15.67 -13.19 4.80
CA ASN A 126 -15.07 -14.50 4.83
C ASN A 126 -16.11 -15.51 4.31
N LYS A 127 -15.89 -15.99 3.08
CA LYS A 127 -16.84 -16.91 2.40
C LYS A 127 -16.84 -18.30 3.03
N THR A 128 -15.74 -18.70 3.63
CA THR A 128 -15.60 -20.00 4.30
C THR A 128 -16.45 -20.05 5.56
N SER A 129 -16.41 -18.99 6.38
CA SER A 129 -17.17 -18.94 7.64
C SER A 129 -18.52 -18.21 7.55
N GLY A 130 -18.79 -17.51 6.44
CA GLY A 130 -19.98 -16.67 6.26
C GLY A 130 -19.97 -15.35 7.05
N ARG A 131 -18.90 -15.04 7.76
CA ARG A 131 -18.77 -13.82 8.59
C ARG A 131 -18.32 -12.63 7.77
N PHE A 132 -18.68 -11.42 8.20
CA PHE A 132 -18.20 -10.19 7.60
C PHE A 132 -17.61 -9.26 8.65
N PHE A 133 -16.66 -8.43 8.21
CA PHE A 133 -15.89 -7.52 9.06
C PHE A 133 -15.78 -6.15 8.40
N ALA A 134 -16.00 -5.08 9.18
CA ALA A 134 -15.88 -3.72 8.69
C ALA A 134 -14.41 -3.34 8.44
N VAL A 135 -14.15 -2.65 7.34
CA VAL A 135 -12.84 -2.11 7.01
C VAL A 135 -12.76 -0.66 7.45
N THR A 136 -11.63 -0.27 8.03
CA THR A 136 -11.31 1.15 8.28
C THR A 136 -10.61 1.70 7.02
N PRO A 137 -11.26 2.56 6.23
CA PRO A 137 -10.68 3.03 4.98
C PRO A 137 -9.50 3.96 5.20
N LEU A 138 -8.52 3.90 4.31
CA LEU A 138 -7.48 4.90 4.26
C LEU A 138 -8.04 6.27 3.82
N PRO A 139 -7.47 7.40 4.29
CA PRO A 139 -7.77 8.70 3.74
C PRO A 139 -7.63 8.71 2.21
N ARG A 140 -8.55 9.38 1.49
CA ARG A 140 -8.60 9.38 0.02
C ARG A 140 -7.25 9.68 -0.66
N ALA A 141 -6.50 10.64 -0.11
CA ALA A 141 -5.19 10.99 -0.66
C ALA A 141 -4.17 9.85 -0.56
N ARG A 142 -4.21 9.06 0.53
CA ARG A 142 -3.33 7.90 0.72
C ARG A 142 -3.76 6.73 -0.15
N GLN A 143 -5.07 6.50 -0.25
CA GLN A 143 -5.62 5.47 -1.13
C GLN A 143 -5.22 5.73 -2.59
N ALA A 144 -5.29 6.97 -3.08
CA ALA A 144 -4.87 7.33 -4.43
C ALA A 144 -3.39 7.02 -4.72
N ILE A 145 -2.51 7.10 -3.71
CA ILE A 145 -1.10 6.73 -3.86
C ILE A 145 -0.97 5.21 -4.02
N VAL A 146 -1.68 4.43 -3.21
CA VAL A 146 -1.68 2.97 -3.29
C VAL A 146 -2.24 2.51 -4.63
N ASP A 147 -3.35 3.09 -5.09
CA ASP A 147 -4.02 2.75 -6.36
C ASP A 147 -3.13 3.06 -7.59
N ALA A 148 -2.30 4.10 -7.49
CA ALA A 148 -1.31 4.43 -8.52
C ALA A 148 -0.09 3.49 -8.53
N GLY A 149 -0.01 2.55 -7.58
CA GLY A 149 1.14 1.63 -7.43
C GLY A 149 2.29 2.21 -6.61
N GLY A 150 2.05 3.28 -5.84
CA GLY A 150 2.99 3.92 -4.93
C GLY A 150 3.27 5.39 -5.22
N LEU A 151 4.09 6.00 -4.38
CA LEU A 151 4.34 7.45 -4.42
C LEU A 151 5.02 7.92 -5.72
N ILE A 152 5.96 7.13 -6.23
CA ILE A 152 6.70 7.48 -7.46
C ILE A 152 5.77 7.50 -8.68
N PRO A 153 5.01 6.43 -9.00
CA PRO A 153 4.03 6.46 -10.09
C PRO A 153 2.98 7.57 -9.91
N TYR A 154 2.44 7.73 -8.72
CA TYR A 154 1.48 8.78 -8.39
C TYR A 154 2.01 10.19 -8.69
N THR A 155 3.23 10.48 -8.26
CA THR A 155 3.86 11.79 -8.48
C THR A 155 4.17 12.02 -9.97
N ARG A 156 4.67 10.98 -10.66
CA ARG A 156 4.94 11.04 -12.11
C ARG A 156 3.66 11.35 -12.89
N GLU A 157 2.56 10.67 -12.60
CA GLU A 157 1.27 10.93 -13.25
C GLU A 157 0.80 12.37 -13.04
N ARG A 158 0.91 12.89 -11.83
CA ARG A 158 0.54 14.28 -11.51
C ARG A 158 1.38 15.31 -12.21
N LEU A 159 2.69 15.08 -12.34
CA LEU A 159 3.60 15.97 -13.03
C LEU A 159 3.42 15.97 -14.56
N LEU A 160 3.02 14.81 -15.12
CA LEU A 160 2.79 14.65 -16.56
C LEU A 160 1.37 15.05 -16.99
N ARG A 161 0.42 15.20 -16.07
CA ARG A 161 -0.88 15.80 -16.40
C ARG A 161 -0.63 17.26 -16.83
N PRO A 162 -0.84 17.64 -18.12
CA PRO A 162 -0.67 19.04 -18.51
C PRO A 162 -1.65 19.89 -17.70
N ALA A 163 -1.24 21.10 -17.35
CA ALA A 163 -1.98 22.08 -16.54
C ALA A 163 -3.30 22.55 -17.17
N ARG A 164 -4.05 21.66 -17.81
CA ARG A 164 -5.29 21.94 -18.56
C ARG A 164 -6.53 22.11 -17.69
N GLU A 165 -6.45 21.93 -16.38
CA GLU A 165 -7.63 22.05 -15.52
C GLU A 165 -7.54 23.12 -14.42
N THR A 166 -6.50 23.89 -14.35
CA THR A 166 -6.49 25.09 -13.50
C THR A 166 -6.90 26.32 -14.31
N GLY A 167 -8.18 26.40 -14.65
CA GLY A 167 -8.81 27.58 -15.23
C GLY A 167 -8.72 28.88 -14.40
N LYS A 168 -7.83 28.90 -13.41
CA LYS A 168 -7.53 30.07 -12.56
C LYS A 168 -6.29 30.85 -12.99
N LEU A 169 -5.45 30.33 -13.88
CA LEU A 169 -4.24 31.05 -14.31
C LEU A 169 -4.43 31.90 -15.58
N GLN A 170 -5.49 31.66 -16.37
CA GLN A 170 -5.78 32.51 -17.54
C GLN A 170 -6.41 33.86 -17.16
N THR A 171 -7.09 33.96 -16.03
CA THR A 171 -7.73 35.21 -15.59
C THR A 171 -6.68 36.23 -15.07
N LEU A 172 -5.55 35.80 -14.55
CA LEU A 172 -4.48 36.70 -14.07
C LEU A 172 -3.61 37.27 -15.19
N ALA A 173 -3.44 36.53 -16.28
CA ALA A 173 -2.66 37.02 -17.44
C ALA A 173 -3.40 38.11 -18.27
N MET A 174 -4.74 38.13 -18.25
CA MET A 174 -5.53 39.14 -18.96
C MET A 174 -5.65 40.48 -18.22
N THR A 175 -5.37 40.52 -16.91
CA THR A 175 -5.49 41.73 -16.10
C THR A 175 -4.22 42.58 -16.16
N PHE A 176 -3.07 42.04 -16.53
CA PHE A 176 -1.81 42.77 -16.61
C PHE A 176 -1.53 43.49 -17.96
N ASN A 177 -2.35 43.27 -18.99
CA ASN A 177 -2.10 43.80 -20.34
C ASN A 177 -2.97 45.01 -20.72
N LYS A 178 -3.63 45.68 -19.77
CA LYS A 178 -4.25 46.99 -20.00
C LYS A 178 -3.28 48.12 -19.68
N LYS A 179 -2.45 48.51 -20.64
CA LYS A 179 -1.73 49.79 -20.60
C LYS A 179 -2.74 50.93 -20.60
N PRO A 180 -2.60 51.95 -19.72
CA PRO A 180 -3.38 53.15 -19.82
C PRO A 180 -2.94 53.96 -21.05
N LYS A 181 -3.92 54.34 -21.87
CA LYS A 181 -3.66 55.33 -22.96
C LYS A 181 -3.34 56.67 -22.34
N SER A 182 -2.14 57.17 -22.57
CA SER A 182 -1.76 58.56 -22.27
C SER A 182 -2.51 59.48 -23.21
N SER A 183 -3.40 60.31 -22.71
CA SER A 183 -3.92 61.51 -23.35
C SER A 183 -3.04 62.68 -22.97
N ILE A 184 -2.33 63.22 -23.93
CA ILE A 184 -1.65 64.54 -23.84
C ILE A 184 -2.63 65.56 -24.42
N PRO A 185 -3.03 66.63 -23.71
CA PRO A 185 -3.71 67.75 -24.29
C PRO A 185 -2.68 68.79 -24.78
N SER A 186 -3.04 69.45 -25.87
CA SER A 186 -2.38 70.54 -26.55
C SER A 186 -2.28 71.79 -25.69
#